data_e4e2b7de17c901e54d1a33d283d7d195
#
_entry.id   e4e2b7de17c901e54d1a33d283d7d195
#
_cell.length_a   1.000
_cell.length_b   1.000
_cell.length_c   1.000
_cell.angle_alpha   90.00
_cell.angle_beta   90.00
_cell.angle_gamma   90.00
#
_symmetry.space_group_name_H-M   'P 1'
#
loop_
_entity.id
_entity.type
_entity.pdbx_description
1 polymer ?
#
loop_
_entity_poly.entity_id
_entity_poly.type
_entity_poly.pdbx_seq_one_letter_code
_entity_poly.pdbx_strand_id
1 'polypeptide(L)'
;HYGMARLLNNTLKWGATVQMEKINDKISEWEKRDSSGYSLPQTGNNVSVYSNLFSDNQIESTRFSAYAQDAFKFRTKQGLFTLVAGVRGSYWTYNKEFLFSPRASLGFIPNFDQDLTLRFATGLYYQSPFYKELRRVDKDKNGNNITVLNKDLKSQRSIHFILGGDYTFRAVDRNFKVTAEMYYKKLDNLNPYTVDNVKIRYYGENCAKGYAMGLDVKF
;
A
#
# COMPACT_ATOMS: atom_id res chain seq x y z
N HIS A 1 15.84 -11.08 -10.69
CA HIS A 1 16.18 -12.51 -10.64
C HIS A 1 15.43 -13.19 -9.48
N TYR A 2 15.02 -14.43 -9.67
CA TYR A 2 14.37 -15.25 -8.63
C TYR A 2 14.93 -16.66 -8.68
N GLY A 3 14.84 -17.38 -7.57
CA GLY A 3 15.23 -18.77 -7.44
C GLY A 3 14.26 -19.56 -6.57
N MET A 4 14.26 -20.85 -6.73
CA MET A 4 13.49 -21.80 -5.93
C MET A 4 14.29 -23.07 -5.69
N ALA A 5 14.38 -23.51 -4.44
CA ALA A 5 14.91 -24.82 -4.05
C ALA A 5 13.82 -25.62 -3.34
N ARG A 6 13.69 -26.89 -3.67
CA ARG A 6 12.74 -27.81 -3.06
C ARG A 6 13.53 -28.91 -2.33
N LEU A 7 13.29 -29.04 -1.03
CA LEU A 7 13.84 -30.06 -0.16
C LEU A 7 12.68 -30.80 0.49
N LEU A 8 12.53 -32.11 0.31
CA LEU A 8 11.52 -32.99 0.89
C LEU A 8 10.20 -32.30 1.30
N ASN A 9 10.17 -31.62 2.46
CA ASN A 9 9.00 -30.95 3.02
C ASN A 9 9.06 -29.40 2.90
N ASN A 10 10.16 -28.84 2.36
CA ASN A 10 10.38 -27.41 2.30
C ASN A 10 10.42 -26.92 0.84
N THR A 11 9.95 -25.72 0.64
CA THR A 11 10.09 -25.01 -0.64
C THR A 11 10.57 -23.60 -0.35
N LEU A 12 11.86 -23.38 -0.53
CA LEU A 12 12.48 -22.07 -0.40
C LEU A 12 12.36 -21.30 -1.72
N LYS A 13 11.89 -20.06 -1.66
CA LYS A 13 11.82 -19.12 -2.77
C LYS A 13 12.54 -17.84 -2.40
N TRP A 14 13.33 -17.31 -3.33
CA TRP A 14 14.00 -16.02 -3.15
C TRP A 14 14.02 -15.22 -4.43
N GLY A 15 14.21 -13.94 -4.33
CA GLY A 15 14.35 -13.08 -5.49
C GLY A 15 14.86 -11.70 -5.11
N ALA A 16 15.41 -11.04 -6.11
CA ALA A 16 15.85 -9.66 -6.01
C ALA A 16 15.40 -8.87 -7.25
N THR A 17 15.06 -7.60 -7.03
CA THR A 17 14.61 -6.68 -8.07
C THR A 17 15.32 -5.34 -7.90
N VAL A 18 15.75 -4.77 -9.02
CA VAL A 18 16.25 -3.39 -9.10
C VAL A 18 15.33 -2.66 -10.05
N GLN A 19 14.79 -1.53 -9.61
CA GLN A 19 13.91 -0.66 -10.37
C GLN A 19 14.50 0.73 -10.42
N MET A 20 14.70 1.25 -11.62
CA MET A 20 15.14 2.63 -11.86
C MET A 20 13.94 3.45 -12.29
N GLU A 21 13.77 4.61 -11.67
CA GLU A 21 12.66 5.52 -11.93
C GLU A 21 13.21 6.89 -12.30
N LYS A 22 12.68 7.45 -13.38
CA LYS A 22 12.92 8.84 -13.79
C LYS A 22 11.58 9.50 -14.04
N ILE A 23 11.30 10.55 -13.29
CA ILE A 23 10.06 11.33 -13.39
C ILE A 23 10.45 12.79 -13.63
N ASN A 24 9.92 13.37 -14.70
CA ASN A 24 9.98 14.79 -14.98
C ASN A 24 8.57 15.34 -14.85
N ASP A 25 8.39 16.30 -13.96
CA ASP A 25 7.09 16.89 -13.67
C ASP A 25 7.15 18.40 -13.87
N LYS A 26 6.39 18.88 -14.83
CA LYS A 26 6.26 20.30 -15.10
C LYS A 26 4.80 20.70 -15.08
N ILE A 27 4.43 21.53 -14.10
CA ILE A 27 3.08 22.02 -13.92
C ILE A 27 3.09 23.53 -13.98
N SER A 28 2.13 24.08 -14.73
CA SER A 28 1.81 25.49 -14.72
C SER A 28 0.29 25.60 -14.65
N GLU A 29 -0.21 25.85 -13.46
CA GLU A 29 -1.65 26.00 -13.20
C GLU A 29 -1.92 27.40 -12.70
N TRP A 30 -3.04 27.96 -13.12
CA TRP A 30 -3.58 29.20 -12.60
C TRP A 30 -5.08 29.06 -12.43
N GLU A 31 -5.61 29.71 -11.43
CA GLU A 31 -7.04 29.73 -11.11
C GLU A 31 -7.53 31.17 -11.05
N LYS A 32 -8.62 31.44 -11.75
CA LYS A 32 -9.40 32.67 -11.63
C LYS A 32 -10.72 32.32 -10.95
N ARG A 33 -11.09 33.12 -9.94
CA ARG A 33 -12.39 32.98 -9.25
C ARG A 33 -13.14 34.29 -9.42
N ASP A 34 -14.38 34.15 -9.85
CA ASP A 34 -15.36 35.24 -9.84
C ASP A 34 -16.48 34.87 -8.88
N SER A 35 -16.66 35.69 -7.85
CA SER A 35 -17.72 35.51 -6.87
C SER A 35 -18.81 36.55 -7.01
N SER A 36 -18.80 37.37 -8.06
CA SER A 36 -19.67 38.53 -8.25
C SER A 36 -19.70 39.47 -7.03
N GLY A 37 -18.54 39.55 -6.31
CA GLY A 37 -18.38 40.38 -5.11
C GLY A 37 -18.87 39.78 -3.80
N TYR A 38 -19.42 38.56 -3.78
CA TYR A 38 -19.96 37.96 -2.54
C TYR A 38 -18.90 37.35 -1.62
N SER A 39 -17.90 36.67 -2.16
CA SER A 39 -16.89 35.97 -1.35
C SER A 39 -15.45 36.42 -1.60
N LEU A 40 -15.21 37.15 -2.65
CA LEU A 40 -13.91 37.75 -2.97
C LEU A 40 -14.08 39.23 -3.28
N PRO A 41 -13.20 40.13 -2.78
CA PRO A 41 -13.24 41.54 -3.13
C PRO A 41 -13.14 41.71 -4.63
N GLN A 42 -14.07 42.43 -5.20
CA GLN A 42 -14.07 42.80 -6.62
C GLN A 42 -13.10 43.99 -6.84
N THR A 43 -12.02 43.75 -7.52
CA THR A 43 -11.05 44.80 -7.89
C THR A 43 -11.16 45.10 -9.38
N GLY A 44 -12.05 46.03 -9.75
CA GLY A 44 -12.28 46.43 -11.15
C GLY A 44 -13.15 45.44 -11.95
N ASN A 45 -13.18 45.60 -13.27
CA ASN A 45 -14.01 44.84 -14.20
C ASN A 45 -13.39 43.53 -14.68
N ASN A 46 -12.17 43.18 -14.22
CA ASN A 46 -11.47 42.00 -14.66
C ASN A 46 -11.32 40.97 -13.56
N VAL A 47 -11.57 39.70 -13.90
CA VAL A 47 -11.32 38.58 -13.00
C VAL A 47 -9.81 38.40 -12.84
N SER A 48 -9.30 38.61 -11.63
CA SER A 48 -7.88 38.47 -11.31
C SER A 48 -7.50 37.00 -11.06
N VAL A 49 -6.23 36.70 -11.19
CA VAL A 49 -5.69 35.37 -10.82
C VAL A 49 -5.76 35.22 -9.31
N TYR A 50 -6.54 34.23 -8.84
CA TYR A 50 -6.68 33.92 -7.41
C TYR A 50 -5.51 33.12 -6.89
N SER A 51 -5.07 32.12 -7.64
CA SER A 51 -3.88 31.32 -7.30
C SER A 51 -3.13 30.89 -8.54
N ASN A 52 -1.83 30.73 -8.39
CA ASN A 52 -0.95 30.12 -9.37
C ASN A 52 -0.16 29.00 -8.70
N LEU A 53 0.21 28.00 -9.47
CA LEU A 53 1.05 26.89 -9.01
C LEU A 53 2.01 26.52 -10.11
N PHE A 54 3.30 26.56 -9.78
CA PHE A 54 4.37 26.13 -10.69
C PHE A 54 5.07 24.90 -10.13
N SER A 55 5.43 23.98 -10.99
CA SER A 55 6.27 22.84 -10.69
C SER A 55 7.24 22.60 -11.84
N ASP A 56 8.51 22.41 -11.53
CA ASP A 56 9.52 21.91 -12.45
C ASP A 56 10.45 21.01 -11.64
N ASN A 57 10.00 19.78 -11.43
CA ASN A 57 10.66 18.83 -10.56
C ASN A 57 11.12 17.60 -11.36
N GLN A 58 12.29 17.11 -11.00
CA GLN A 58 12.84 15.87 -11.53
C GLN A 58 13.17 14.92 -10.38
N ILE A 59 12.76 13.66 -10.51
CA ILE A 59 13.21 12.56 -9.66
C ILE A 59 13.96 11.55 -10.53
N GLU A 60 15.18 11.25 -10.11
CA GLU A 60 15.92 10.07 -10.54
C GLU A 60 16.23 9.25 -9.30
N SER A 61 15.73 8.03 -9.25
CA SER A 61 15.88 7.18 -8.09
C SER A 61 15.93 5.71 -8.45
N THR A 62 16.53 4.92 -7.56
CA THR A 62 16.61 3.48 -7.70
C THR A 62 15.99 2.82 -6.46
N ARG A 63 15.21 1.79 -6.70
CA ARG A 63 14.66 0.92 -5.65
C ARG A 63 15.30 -0.45 -5.74
N PHE A 64 15.87 -0.90 -4.65
CA PHE A 64 16.38 -2.25 -4.48
C PHE A 64 15.40 -3.02 -3.61
N SER A 65 15.07 -4.25 -3.99
CA SER A 65 14.30 -5.13 -3.12
C SER A 65 14.77 -6.56 -3.25
N ALA A 66 14.78 -7.27 -2.11
CA ALA A 66 15.06 -8.69 -2.05
C ALA A 66 14.07 -9.37 -1.10
N TYR A 67 13.77 -10.62 -1.36
CA TYR A 67 12.92 -11.42 -0.49
C TYR A 67 13.42 -12.86 -0.40
N ALA A 68 13.11 -13.47 0.73
CA ALA A 68 13.23 -14.91 0.93
C ALA A 68 11.99 -15.42 1.66
N GLN A 69 11.49 -16.57 1.24
CA GLN A 69 10.28 -17.19 1.80
C GLN A 69 10.46 -18.69 1.79
N ASP A 70 10.15 -19.34 2.90
CA ASP A 70 10.10 -20.79 3.01
C ASP A 70 8.68 -21.27 3.30
N ALA A 71 8.28 -22.34 2.64
CA ALA A 71 7.04 -23.06 2.85
C ALA A 71 7.33 -24.45 3.37
N PHE A 72 6.95 -24.70 4.62
CA PHE A 72 7.15 -25.96 5.30
C PHE A 72 5.83 -26.70 5.48
N LYS A 73 5.77 -27.96 5.03
CA LYS A 73 4.61 -28.84 5.17
C LYS A 73 4.92 -29.98 6.13
N PHE A 74 4.08 -30.18 7.11
CA PHE A 74 4.19 -31.29 8.05
C PHE A 74 2.82 -31.87 8.36
N ARG A 75 2.79 -33.19 8.53
CA ARG A 75 1.57 -33.93 8.85
C ARG A 75 1.61 -34.40 10.30
N THR A 76 0.50 -34.20 10.98
CA THR A 76 0.26 -34.71 12.36
C THR A 76 -0.94 -35.64 12.36
N LYS A 77 -1.24 -36.21 13.52
CA LYS A 77 -2.47 -37.03 13.72
C LYS A 77 -3.73 -36.17 13.50
N GLN A 78 -3.69 -34.88 13.81
CA GLN A 78 -4.82 -33.96 13.68
C GLN A 78 -5.05 -33.48 12.23
N GLY A 79 -4.03 -33.49 11.39
CA GLY A 79 -4.15 -33.01 10.01
C GLY A 79 -2.84 -32.58 9.38
N LEU A 80 -2.96 -31.92 8.24
CA LEU A 80 -1.84 -31.35 7.48
C LEU A 80 -1.70 -29.86 7.78
N PHE A 81 -0.52 -29.48 8.23
CA PHE A 81 -0.14 -28.08 8.42
C PHE A 81 0.78 -27.60 7.30
N THR A 82 0.57 -26.38 6.88
CA THR A 82 1.44 -25.68 5.94
C THR A 82 1.81 -24.33 6.56
N LEU A 83 3.07 -24.19 6.98
CA LEU A 83 3.62 -22.93 7.48
C LEU A 83 4.39 -22.25 6.35
N VAL A 84 4.06 -21.01 6.05
CA VAL A 84 4.82 -20.18 5.13
C VAL A 84 5.32 -18.98 5.91
N ALA A 85 6.62 -18.78 5.93
CA ALA A 85 7.25 -17.63 6.54
C ALA A 85 8.21 -16.97 5.55
N GLY A 86 8.26 -15.66 5.55
CA GLY A 86 9.13 -14.94 4.63
C GLY A 86 9.41 -13.52 5.09
N VAL A 87 10.45 -12.97 4.52
CA VAL A 87 10.87 -11.59 4.75
C VAL A 87 11.14 -10.90 3.42
N ARG A 88 10.87 -9.63 3.37
CA ARG A 88 11.24 -8.76 2.25
C ARG A 88 11.93 -7.53 2.79
N GLY A 89 13.12 -7.24 2.25
CA GLY A 89 13.82 -5.97 2.42
C GLY A 89 13.67 -5.11 1.18
N SER A 90 13.51 -3.81 1.35
CA SER A 90 13.56 -2.87 0.24
C SER A 90 14.25 -1.57 0.67
N TYR A 91 14.98 -0.97 -0.26
CA TYR A 91 15.68 0.28 -0.06
C TYR A 91 15.40 1.23 -1.22
N TRP A 92 15.01 2.46 -0.89
CA TRP A 92 14.76 3.50 -1.89
C TRP A 92 15.77 4.63 -1.74
N THR A 93 16.51 4.90 -2.81
CA THR A 93 17.61 5.88 -2.80
C THR A 93 17.13 7.32 -2.63
N TYR A 94 15.90 7.63 -3.01
CA TYR A 94 15.33 8.97 -2.96
C TYR A 94 15.24 9.52 -1.54
N ASN A 95 14.59 8.78 -0.63
CA ASN A 95 14.40 9.16 0.77
C ASN A 95 15.32 8.38 1.74
N LYS A 96 16.22 7.54 1.20
CA LYS A 96 17.16 6.68 1.95
C LYS A 96 16.45 5.78 2.98
N GLU A 97 15.23 5.36 2.68
CA GLU A 97 14.43 4.54 3.58
C GLU A 97 14.68 3.06 3.33
N PHE A 98 15.01 2.34 4.41
CA PHE A 98 15.07 0.88 4.41
C PHE A 98 13.83 0.32 5.09
N LEU A 99 13.15 -0.60 4.40
CA LEU A 99 11.90 -1.22 4.84
C LEU A 99 12.10 -2.72 5.01
N PHE A 100 11.66 -3.24 6.15
CA PHE A 100 11.71 -4.65 6.48
C PHE A 100 10.30 -5.20 6.71
N SER A 101 9.86 -6.13 5.88
CA SER A 101 8.48 -6.64 5.78
C SER A 101 8.43 -8.15 6.05
N PRO A 102 8.36 -8.59 7.32
CA PRO A 102 8.12 -9.99 7.68
C PRO A 102 6.67 -10.37 7.41
N ARG A 103 6.45 -11.64 7.03
CA ARG A 103 5.13 -12.22 6.76
C ARG A 103 5.12 -13.67 7.19
N ALA A 104 3.98 -14.13 7.72
CA ALA A 104 3.77 -15.52 8.03
C ALA A 104 2.33 -15.92 7.73
N SER A 105 2.13 -17.15 7.31
CA SER A 105 0.80 -17.76 7.21
C SER A 105 0.83 -19.21 7.61
N LEU A 106 -0.25 -19.64 8.23
CA LEU A 106 -0.48 -21.03 8.68
C LEU A 106 -1.76 -21.54 8.01
N GLY A 107 -1.62 -22.59 7.23
CA GLY A 107 -2.74 -23.38 6.70
C GLY A 107 -2.89 -24.67 7.49
N PHE A 108 -4.13 -25.04 7.79
CA PHE A 108 -4.45 -26.27 8.49
C PHE A 108 -5.60 -27.00 7.77
N ILE A 109 -5.37 -28.24 7.40
CA ILE A 109 -6.36 -29.15 6.84
C ILE A 109 -6.55 -30.26 7.86
N PRO A 110 -7.66 -30.28 8.61
CA PRO A 110 -7.96 -31.31 9.59
C PRO A 110 -8.08 -32.69 8.95
N ASN A 111 -7.77 -33.73 9.72
CA ASN A 111 -7.85 -35.11 9.24
C ASN A 111 -9.20 -35.74 9.63
N PHE A 112 -10.32 -35.19 9.08
CA PHE A 112 -11.65 -35.78 9.21
C PHE A 112 -12.36 -35.82 7.85
N ASP A 113 -13.53 -36.49 7.81
CA ASP A 113 -14.23 -36.77 6.54
C ASP A 113 -14.81 -35.55 5.81
N GLN A 114 -14.58 -34.34 6.32
CA GLN A 114 -15.08 -33.11 5.76
C GLN A 114 -13.94 -32.28 5.14
N ASP A 115 -14.18 -31.75 3.97
CA ASP A 115 -13.25 -30.87 3.26
C ASP A 115 -13.26 -29.45 3.91
N LEU A 116 -12.47 -29.32 4.98
CA LEU A 116 -12.27 -28.07 5.69
C LEU A 116 -10.81 -27.62 5.57
N THR A 117 -10.59 -26.38 5.20
CA THR A 117 -9.28 -25.74 5.24
C THR A 117 -9.35 -24.48 6.07
N LEU A 118 -8.51 -24.33 7.08
CA LEU A 118 -8.39 -23.11 7.88
C LEU A 118 -7.08 -22.41 7.53
N ARG A 119 -7.11 -21.08 7.53
CA ARG A 119 -5.96 -20.24 7.20
C ARG A 119 -5.85 -19.08 8.16
N PHE A 120 -4.65 -18.83 8.64
CA PHE A 120 -4.29 -17.62 9.37
C PHE A 120 -3.10 -16.99 8.68
N ALA A 121 -3.13 -15.66 8.47
CA ALA A 121 -2.02 -14.93 7.91
C ALA A 121 -1.81 -13.62 8.66
N THR A 122 -0.54 -13.25 8.81
CA THR A 122 -0.14 -11.95 9.36
C THR A 122 1.09 -11.42 8.63
N GLY A 123 1.25 -10.12 8.63
CA GLY A 123 2.41 -9.52 8.01
C GLY A 123 2.47 -8.01 8.18
N LEU A 124 3.69 -7.52 8.03
CA LEU A 124 4.01 -6.10 8.00
C LEU A 124 4.23 -5.68 6.56
N TYR A 125 3.50 -4.66 6.13
CA TYR A 125 3.51 -4.17 4.76
C TYR A 125 3.83 -2.69 4.75
N TYR A 126 4.59 -2.28 3.74
CA TYR A 126 4.90 -0.89 3.49
C TYR A 126 4.51 -0.49 2.07
N GLN A 127 4.04 0.73 1.95
CA GLN A 127 3.78 1.37 0.67
C GLN A 127 4.57 2.68 0.62
N SER A 128 5.56 2.71 -0.26
CA SER A 128 6.31 3.94 -0.51
C SER A 128 5.40 5.01 -1.12
N PRO A 129 5.63 6.28 -0.82
CA PRO A 129 4.85 7.37 -1.39
C PRO A 129 4.87 7.37 -2.92
N PHE A 130 3.74 7.68 -3.52
CA PHE A 130 3.67 8.00 -4.95
C PHE A 130 4.27 9.38 -5.20
N TYR A 131 4.67 9.64 -6.43
CA TYR A 131 5.19 10.95 -6.81
C TYR A 131 4.26 12.12 -6.40
N LYS A 132 2.95 11.96 -6.61
CA LYS A 132 1.97 12.99 -6.25
C LYS A 132 1.90 13.26 -4.74
N GLU A 133 2.14 12.26 -3.89
CA GLU A 133 2.19 12.39 -2.44
C GLU A 133 3.43 13.12 -1.95
N LEU A 134 4.54 13.06 -2.70
CA LEU A 134 5.78 13.76 -2.39
C LEU A 134 5.68 15.26 -2.63
N ARG A 135 4.73 15.71 -3.45
CA ARG A 135 4.58 17.14 -3.77
C ARG A 135 3.98 17.89 -2.59
N ARG A 136 4.70 18.91 -2.14
CA ARG A 136 4.23 19.89 -1.17
C ARG A 136 4.21 21.28 -1.82
N VAL A 137 3.14 22.02 -1.62
CA VAL A 137 3.06 23.42 -2.05
C VAL A 137 3.80 24.27 -1.02
N ASP A 138 4.73 25.09 -1.53
CA ASP A 138 5.50 26.05 -0.76
C ASP A 138 5.47 27.41 -1.47
N LYS A 139 6.01 28.44 -0.85
CA LYS A 139 6.12 29.76 -1.47
C LYS A 139 7.54 30.06 -1.87
N ASP A 140 7.71 30.59 -3.08
CA ASP A 140 8.99 31.11 -3.54
C ASP A 140 9.33 32.46 -2.86
N LYS A 141 10.50 33.00 -3.19
CA LYS A 141 10.95 34.30 -2.66
C LYS A 141 10.04 35.48 -3.09
N ASN A 142 9.26 35.30 -4.13
CA ASN A 142 8.33 36.30 -4.66
C ASN A 142 6.90 36.10 -4.18
N GLY A 143 6.66 35.11 -3.29
CA GLY A 143 5.33 34.79 -2.76
C GLY A 143 4.46 33.93 -3.65
N ASN A 144 4.97 33.45 -4.80
CA ASN A 144 4.24 32.54 -5.68
C ASN A 144 4.22 31.13 -5.11
N ASN A 145 3.13 30.39 -5.33
CA ASN A 145 3.06 29.00 -4.96
C ASN A 145 3.92 28.16 -5.92
N ILE A 146 4.83 27.41 -5.35
CA ILE A 146 5.67 26.43 -6.06
C ILE A 146 5.46 25.05 -5.46
N THR A 147 5.68 24.03 -6.27
CA THR A 147 5.69 22.66 -5.76
C THR A 147 7.12 22.21 -5.51
N VAL A 148 7.39 21.80 -4.29
CA VAL A 148 8.65 21.17 -3.87
C VAL A 148 8.41 19.72 -3.52
N LEU A 149 9.47 18.90 -3.64
CA LEU A 149 9.41 17.48 -3.32
C LEU A 149 9.87 17.23 -1.88
N ASN A 150 8.99 16.64 -1.07
CA ASN A 150 9.30 16.27 0.30
C ASN A 150 10.07 14.95 0.34
N LYS A 151 11.36 14.99 0.72
CA LYS A 151 12.21 13.80 0.90
C LYS A 151 12.03 13.13 2.27
N ASP A 152 11.39 13.81 3.21
CA ASP A 152 11.20 13.31 4.58
C ASP A 152 9.95 12.46 4.74
N LEU A 153 9.09 12.43 3.70
CA LEU A 153 7.88 11.61 3.71
C LEU A 153 8.24 10.12 3.74
N LYS A 154 7.78 9.45 4.79
CA LYS A 154 8.01 8.02 5.03
C LYS A 154 6.97 7.15 4.35
N SER A 155 7.34 5.89 4.15
CA SER A 155 6.39 4.88 3.67
C SER A 155 5.25 4.65 4.66
N GLN A 156 4.05 4.54 4.14
CA GLN A 156 2.87 4.13 4.90
C GLN A 156 3.04 2.69 5.35
N ARG A 157 2.61 2.36 6.57
CA ARG A 157 2.76 1.05 7.19
C ARG A 157 1.42 0.42 7.49
N SER A 158 1.29 -0.87 7.20
CA SER A 158 0.10 -1.66 7.51
C SER A 158 0.47 -2.99 8.13
N ILE A 159 -0.16 -3.33 9.26
CA ILE A 159 -0.08 -4.66 9.88
C ILE A 159 -1.39 -5.36 9.59
N HIS A 160 -1.32 -6.55 9.01
CA HIS A 160 -2.49 -7.34 8.64
C HIS A 160 -2.63 -8.57 9.52
N PHE A 161 -3.86 -8.88 9.92
CA PHE A 161 -4.29 -10.13 10.51
C PHE A 161 -5.47 -10.65 9.70
N ILE A 162 -5.36 -11.86 9.18
CA ILE A 162 -6.36 -12.48 8.33
C ILE A 162 -6.63 -13.88 8.84
N LEU A 163 -7.90 -14.19 9.09
CA LEU A 163 -8.36 -15.53 9.44
C LEU A 163 -9.42 -15.95 8.43
N GLY A 164 -9.21 -17.08 7.77
CA GLY A 164 -10.12 -17.56 6.75
C GLY A 164 -10.31 -19.07 6.80
N GLY A 165 -11.35 -19.53 6.14
CA GLY A 165 -11.65 -20.95 5.98
C GLY A 165 -12.44 -21.25 4.72
N ASP A 166 -12.18 -22.42 4.17
CA ASP A 166 -12.94 -23.00 3.08
C ASP A 166 -13.62 -24.27 3.60
N TYR A 167 -14.90 -24.41 3.34
CA TYR A 167 -15.66 -25.61 3.65
C TYR A 167 -16.38 -26.10 2.39
N THR A 168 -16.05 -27.34 1.97
CA THR A 168 -16.69 -27.98 0.83
C THR A 168 -17.59 -29.09 1.33
N PHE A 169 -18.83 -29.14 0.88
CA PHE A 169 -19.80 -30.17 1.22
C PHE A 169 -20.64 -30.55 -0.02
N ARG A 170 -21.20 -31.74 0.01
CA ARG A 170 -22.09 -32.22 -1.03
C ARG A 170 -23.55 -32.18 -0.54
N ALA A 171 -24.41 -31.54 -1.32
CA ALA A 171 -25.85 -31.52 -1.11
C ALA A 171 -26.56 -31.57 -2.45
N VAL A 172 -27.71 -32.27 -2.51
CA VAL A 172 -28.56 -32.38 -3.73
C VAL A 172 -27.73 -32.79 -4.97
N ASP A 173 -26.85 -33.80 -4.79
CA ASP A 173 -25.91 -34.31 -5.82
C ASP A 173 -24.97 -33.28 -6.45
N ARG A 174 -24.76 -32.14 -5.78
CA ARG A 174 -23.83 -31.09 -6.18
C ARG A 174 -22.85 -30.77 -5.09
N ASN A 175 -21.66 -30.34 -5.49
CA ASN A 175 -20.64 -29.85 -4.56
C ASN A 175 -20.84 -28.36 -4.33
N PHE A 176 -20.90 -27.97 -3.07
CA PHE A 176 -20.97 -26.60 -2.61
C PHE A 176 -19.68 -26.26 -1.89
N LYS A 177 -19.23 -25.02 -2.06
CA LYS A 177 -18.08 -24.48 -1.35
C LYS A 177 -18.45 -23.15 -0.71
N VAL A 178 -18.23 -23.06 0.59
CA VAL A 178 -18.33 -21.81 1.36
C VAL A 178 -16.93 -21.36 1.73
N THR A 179 -16.59 -20.14 1.40
CA THR A 179 -15.36 -19.47 1.83
C THR A 179 -15.74 -18.31 2.71
N ALA A 180 -15.16 -18.21 3.90
CA ALA A 180 -15.30 -17.07 4.79
C ALA A 180 -13.92 -16.58 5.19
N GLU A 181 -13.74 -15.25 5.17
CA GLU A 181 -12.49 -14.60 5.55
C GLU A 181 -12.79 -13.34 6.34
N MET A 182 -12.20 -13.21 7.52
CA MET A 182 -12.21 -12.00 8.31
C MET A 182 -10.83 -11.38 8.32
N TYR A 183 -10.76 -10.07 8.26
CA TYR A 183 -9.51 -9.35 8.30
C TYR A 183 -9.55 -8.13 9.21
N TYR A 184 -8.40 -7.83 9.79
CA TYR A 184 -8.11 -6.59 10.48
C TYR A 184 -6.77 -6.03 10.00
N LYS A 185 -6.77 -4.75 9.61
CA LYS A 185 -5.59 -4.02 9.15
C LYS A 185 -5.41 -2.79 10.02
N LYS A 186 -4.26 -2.70 10.67
CA LYS A 186 -3.84 -1.48 11.38
C LYS A 186 -2.97 -0.66 10.46
N LEU A 187 -3.30 0.60 10.28
CA LEU A 187 -2.64 1.52 9.37
C LEU A 187 -1.94 2.63 10.17
N ASP A 188 -0.65 2.80 9.90
CA ASP A 188 0.18 3.83 10.53
C ASP A 188 0.92 4.63 9.46
N ASN A 189 1.41 5.81 9.82
CA ASN A 189 2.17 6.70 8.94
C ASN A 189 1.41 7.07 7.66
N LEU A 190 0.10 7.22 7.74
CA LEU A 190 -0.70 7.62 6.59
C LEU A 190 -0.45 9.10 6.26
N ASN A 191 -0.38 9.39 4.96
CA ASN A 191 -0.34 10.74 4.43
C ASN A 191 -1.77 11.17 4.06
N PRO A 192 -2.46 11.97 4.90
CA PRO A 192 -3.83 12.38 4.62
C PRO A 192 -3.90 13.36 3.45
N TYR A 193 -5.08 13.45 2.89
CA TYR A 193 -5.36 14.37 1.80
C TYR A 193 -6.70 15.08 2.02
N THR A 194 -6.85 16.22 1.39
CA THR A 194 -8.13 16.93 1.23
C THR A 194 -8.53 16.94 -0.24
N VAL A 195 -9.82 17.07 -0.46
CA VAL A 195 -10.38 17.29 -1.81
C VAL A 195 -10.83 18.74 -1.89
N ASP A 196 -10.19 19.53 -2.76
CA ASP A 196 -10.52 20.91 -3.04
C ASP A 196 -10.89 21.04 -4.52
N ASN A 197 -12.15 21.36 -4.81
CA ASN A 197 -12.68 21.49 -6.17
C ASN A 197 -12.25 20.35 -7.11
N VAL A 198 -12.50 19.09 -6.70
CA VAL A 198 -12.13 17.87 -7.45
C VAL A 198 -10.63 17.59 -7.49
N LYS A 199 -9.79 18.43 -6.91
CA LYS A 199 -8.33 18.22 -6.82
C LYS A 199 -7.97 17.58 -5.48
N ILE A 200 -7.19 16.51 -5.52
CA ILE A 200 -6.62 15.88 -4.32
C ILE A 200 -5.35 16.63 -3.94
N ARG A 201 -5.32 17.13 -2.71
CA ARG A 201 -4.16 17.80 -2.10
C ARG A 201 -3.70 17.00 -0.90
N TYR A 202 -2.49 16.46 -0.96
CA TYR A 202 -1.87 15.75 0.15
C TYR A 202 -1.26 16.72 1.15
N TYR A 203 -1.35 16.40 2.44
CA TYR A 203 -0.68 17.19 3.49
C TYR A 203 0.85 17.08 3.43
N GLY A 204 1.38 15.99 2.82
CA GLY A 204 2.80 15.78 2.70
C GLY A 204 3.48 15.40 4.01
N GLU A 205 2.73 14.88 4.97
CA GLU A 205 3.19 14.48 6.29
C GLU A 205 2.57 13.14 6.71
N ASN A 206 3.34 12.33 7.43
CA ASN A 206 2.87 11.03 7.95
C ASN A 206 2.19 11.21 9.32
N CYS A 207 1.09 11.93 9.38
CA CYS A 207 0.45 12.33 10.64
C CYS A 207 -0.81 11.52 10.97
N ALA A 208 -1.32 10.69 10.06
CA ALA A 208 -2.56 9.98 10.28
C ALA A 208 -2.36 8.49 10.58
N LYS A 209 -3.33 7.92 11.29
CA LYS A 209 -3.47 6.50 11.59
C LYS A 209 -4.89 6.06 11.31
N GLY A 210 -5.06 4.77 11.06
CA GLY A 210 -6.37 4.22 10.78
C GLY A 210 -6.41 2.72 10.98
N TYR A 211 -7.57 2.14 10.73
CA TYR A 211 -7.76 0.71 10.64
C TYR A 211 -8.81 0.37 9.59
N ALA A 212 -8.73 -0.85 9.09
CA ALA A 212 -9.77 -1.43 8.26
C ALA A 212 -10.06 -2.84 8.74
N MET A 213 -11.33 -3.20 8.83
CA MET A 213 -11.76 -4.55 9.18
C MET A 213 -12.95 -4.94 8.31
N GLY A 214 -13.09 -6.23 8.03
CA GLY A 214 -14.18 -6.74 7.24
C GLY A 214 -14.34 -8.24 7.35
N LEU A 215 -15.47 -8.72 6.87
CA LEU A 215 -15.83 -10.11 6.71
C LEU A 215 -16.29 -10.31 5.26
N ASP A 216 -15.60 -11.18 4.56
CA ASP A 216 -15.95 -11.59 3.20
C ASP A 216 -16.49 -13.01 3.23
N VAL A 217 -17.66 -13.24 2.66
CA VAL A 217 -18.27 -14.55 2.53
C VAL A 217 -18.61 -14.80 1.07
N LYS A 218 -18.18 -15.95 0.57
CA LYS A 218 -18.45 -16.41 -0.79
C LYS A 218 -19.07 -17.81 -0.75
N PHE A 219 -20.15 -17.96 -1.47
CA PHE A 219 -20.87 -19.24 -1.67
C PHE A 219 -20.78 -19.67 -3.13
#